data_99dad0faa00819a65653edcf20356e24
#
_entry.id   99dad0faa00819a65653edcf20356e24
#
_cell.length_a   1.000
_cell.length_b   1.000
_cell.length_c   1.000
_cell.angle_alpha   90.00
_cell.angle_beta   90.00
_cell.angle_gamma   90.00
#
_symmetry.space_group_name_H-M   'P 1'
#
loop_
_entity.id
_entity.type
_entity.pdbx_description
1 polymer ?
#
loop_
_entity_poly.entity_id
_entity_poly.type
_entity_poly.pdbx_seq_one_letter_code
_entity_poly.pdbx_strand_id
1 'polypeptide(L)'
;FLKKRGLKSSTIWCNYHKILFAFINDAVADGLLSRNPYRWVRIDKDTGYFGALGKHLTPDEFQRICNATLPARPLERVRDLFIFQTWTCLSYSDLMAFDAKKIANDKDGRRVYSGTRGKTGKEYVFMLLPEAEHILDKYNGRLPRYANAKYNYYLKLVAAYAGIKKAVSSHWARHTGSTLFLNRGVPMEIVAKILGHASTDM
;
A
#
# COMPACT_ATOMS: atom_id res chain seq x y z
N PHE A 1 -20.09 -24.73 -2.18
CA PHE A 1 -19.23 -25.03 -3.32
C PHE A 1 -17.90 -24.26 -3.23
N LEU A 2 -17.88 -22.92 -3.19
CA LEU A 2 -16.65 -22.10 -3.21
C LEU A 2 -15.76 -22.33 -1.97
N LYS A 3 -16.35 -22.46 -0.76
CA LYS A 3 -15.61 -22.84 0.46
C LYS A 3 -14.99 -24.23 0.35
N LYS A 4 -15.70 -25.20 -0.26
CA LYS A 4 -15.16 -26.55 -0.52
C LYS A 4 -13.97 -26.55 -1.48
N ARG A 5 -13.83 -25.54 -2.33
CA ARG A 5 -12.66 -25.31 -3.20
C ARG A 5 -11.50 -24.58 -2.50
N GLY A 6 -11.57 -24.37 -1.19
CA GLY A 6 -10.52 -23.73 -0.41
C GLY A 6 -10.44 -22.19 -0.53
N LEU A 7 -11.46 -21.55 -1.11
CA LEU A 7 -11.47 -20.09 -1.20
C LEU A 7 -11.77 -19.47 0.17
N LYS A 8 -11.04 -18.42 0.51
CA LYS A 8 -11.29 -17.65 1.75
C LYS A 8 -12.63 -16.92 1.66
N SER A 9 -13.33 -16.76 2.79
CA SER A 9 -14.62 -16.05 2.88
C SER A 9 -14.53 -14.63 2.31
N SER A 10 -13.44 -13.89 2.59
CA SER A 10 -13.19 -12.57 2.01
C SER A 10 -13.08 -12.56 0.49
N THR A 11 -12.45 -13.58 -0.10
CA THR A 11 -12.35 -13.73 -1.57
C THR A 11 -13.72 -14.02 -2.17
N ILE A 12 -14.50 -14.92 -1.52
CA ILE A 12 -15.86 -15.25 -1.94
C ILE A 12 -16.75 -14.01 -1.88
N TRP A 13 -16.65 -13.22 -0.80
CA TRP A 13 -17.39 -11.97 -0.67
C TRP A 13 -17.05 -10.97 -1.76
N CYS A 14 -15.76 -10.62 -1.92
CA CYS A 14 -15.34 -9.56 -2.84
C CYS A 14 -15.54 -9.92 -4.32
N ASN A 15 -15.28 -11.17 -4.71
CA ASN A 15 -15.24 -11.55 -6.11
C ASN A 15 -16.54 -12.20 -6.63
N TYR A 16 -17.42 -12.63 -5.74
CA TYR A 16 -18.66 -13.29 -6.14
C TYR A 16 -19.90 -12.60 -5.57
N HIS A 17 -20.01 -12.51 -4.24
CA HIS A 17 -21.22 -11.97 -3.64
C HIS A 17 -21.42 -10.47 -3.92
N LYS A 18 -20.35 -9.67 -3.84
CA LYS A 18 -20.44 -8.23 -4.10
C LYS A 18 -20.86 -7.94 -5.54
N ILE A 19 -20.33 -8.72 -6.48
CA ILE A 19 -20.66 -8.57 -7.91
C ILE A 19 -22.10 -9.00 -8.15
N LEU A 20 -22.50 -10.17 -7.64
CA LEU A 20 -23.87 -10.67 -7.79
C LEU A 20 -24.89 -9.72 -7.15
N PHE A 21 -24.57 -9.16 -5.96
CA PHE A 21 -25.43 -8.20 -5.28
C PHE A 21 -25.63 -6.91 -6.10
N ALA A 22 -24.57 -6.41 -6.73
CA ALA A 22 -24.65 -5.24 -7.62
C ALA A 22 -25.52 -5.55 -8.83
N PHE A 23 -25.28 -6.70 -9.49
CA PHE A 23 -26.05 -7.12 -10.67
C PHE A 23 -27.55 -7.26 -10.41
N ILE A 24 -27.91 -7.82 -9.24
CA ILE A 24 -29.32 -7.95 -8.85
C ILE A 24 -29.93 -6.56 -8.53
N ASN A 25 -29.16 -5.63 -7.93
CA ASN A 25 -29.65 -4.28 -7.72
C ASN A 25 -29.93 -3.54 -9.05
N ASP A 26 -29.08 -3.73 -10.04
CA ASP A 26 -29.28 -3.17 -11.38
C ASP A 26 -30.59 -3.72 -11.98
N ALA A 27 -30.83 -5.05 -11.88
CA ALA A 27 -32.08 -5.67 -12.32
C ALA A 27 -33.32 -5.14 -11.58
N VAL A 28 -33.17 -4.75 -10.31
CA VAL A 28 -34.27 -4.04 -9.59
C VAL A 28 -34.46 -2.63 -10.11
N ALA A 29 -33.38 -1.90 -10.37
CA ALA A 29 -33.44 -0.55 -10.93
C ALA A 29 -34.08 -0.53 -12.33
N ASP A 30 -33.81 -1.55 -13.12
CA ASP A 30 -34.39 -1.74 -14.47
C ASP A 30 -35.83 -2.29 -14.44
N GLY A 31 -36.41 -2.49 -13.26
CA GLY A 31 -37.79 -3.00 -13.11
C GLY A 31 -37.98 -4.48 -13.40
N LEU A 32 -36.90 -5.23 -13.65
CA LEU A 32 -36.92 -6.66 -13.91
C LEU A 32 -37.25 -7.49 -12.64
N LEU A 33 -36.93 -6.94 -11.47
CA LEU A 33 -37.24 -7.52 -10.18
C LEU A 33 -37.88 -6.49 -9.28
N SER A 34 -38.92 -6.88 -8.53
CA SER A 34 -39.59 -5.99 -7.57
C SER A 34 -38.73 -5.66 -6.34
N ARG A 35 -37.80 -6.51 -5.99
CA ARG A 35 -36.89 -6.34 -4.86
C ARG A 35 -35.66 -7.24 -4.99
N ASN A 36 -34.58 -6.87 -4.34
CA ASN A 36 -33.36 -7.71 -4.33
C ASN A 36 -33.51 -8.84 -3.27
N PRO A 37 -33.69 -10.09 -3.70
CA PRO A 37 -33.82 -11.25 -2.78
C PRO A 37 -32.53 -11.52 -2.01
N TYR A 38 -31.40 -11.07 -2.55
CA TYR A 38 -30.09 -11.27 -1.94
C TYR A 38 -29.88 -10.47 -0.65
N ARG A 39 -30.73 -9.45 -0.39
CA ARG A 39 -30.72 -8.62 0.81
C ARG A 39 -31.00 -9.41 2.10
N TRP A 40 -31.69 -10.53 1.98
CA TRP A 40 -32.07 -11.40 3.10
C TRP A 40 -31.11 -12.58 3.32
N VAL A 41 -30.16 -12.79 2.40
CA VAL A 41 -29.16 -13.85 2.54
C VAL A 41 -28.13 -13.42 3.57
N ARG A 42 -28.08 -14.11 4.70
CA ARG A 42 -26.98 -13.96 5.66
C ARG A 42 -25.70 -14.51 5.06
N ILE A 43 -24.80 -13.64 4.69
CA ILE A 43 -23.49 -14.02 4.20
C ILE A 43 -22.51 -13.78 5.33
N ASP A 44 -21.76 -14.83 5.64
CA ASP A 44 -20.64 -14.75 6.56
C ASP A 44 -19.59 -13.79 5.94
N LYS A 45 -19.63 -12.56 6.40
CA LYS A 45 -18.69 -11.50 6.03
C LYS A 45 -17.44 -11.60 6.88
N ASP A 46 -16.89 -12.81 7.04
CA ASP A 46 -15.54 -12.90 7.61
C ASP A 46 -14.58 -12.20 6.66
N THR A 47 -14.62 -10.87 6.75
CA THR A 47 -13.92 -9.94 5.86
C THR A 47 -12.44 -9.89 6.17
N GLY A 48 -11.97 -10.71 7.13
CA GLY A 48 -10.55 -10.72 7.50
C GLY A 48 -10.06 -9.33 7.91
N TYR A 49 -10.93 -8.51 8.53
CA TYR A 49 -10.56 -7.19 9.06
C TYR A 49 -9.31 -7.30 9.95
N PHE A 50 -9.21 -8.42 10.69
CA PHE A 50 -7.99 -8.76 11.42
C PHE A 50 -6.79 -9.11 10.52
N GLY A 51 -6.99 -9.51 9.28
CA GLY A 51 -5.92 -9.78 8.32
C GLY A 51 -5.24 -8.51 7.78
N ALA A 52 -5.90 -7.36 7.88
CA ALA A 52 -5.29 -6.07 7.51
C ALA A 52 -4.38 -5.53 8.63
N LEU A 53 -4.72 -5.77 9.89
CA LEU A 53 -3.94 -5.35 11.06
C LEU A 53 -2.53 -5.97 11.13
N GLY A 54 -2.27 -7.07 10.43
CA GLY A 54 -0.97 -7.75 10.41
C GLY A 54 -0.07 -7.48 9.20
N LYS A 55 -0.51 -6.64 8.25
CA LYS A 55 0.26 -6.42 6.99
C LYS A 55 1.19 -5.21 7.06
N HIS A 56 1.83 -5.01 8.19
CA HIS A 56 2.87 -4.01 8.38
C HIS A 56 4.05 -4.60 9.15
N LEU A 57 5.19 -3.93 9.06
CA LEU A 57 6.35 -4.23 9.87
C LEU A 57 6.27 -3.45 11.18
N THR A 58 6.72 -4.07 12.27
CA THR A 58 6.99 -3.33 13.50
C THR A 58 8.17 -2.37 13.29
N PRO A 59 8.35 -1.34 14.14
CA PRO A 59 9.52 -0.46 14.04
C PRO A 59 10.85 -1.23 14.04
N ASP A 60 10.99 -2.25 14.90
CA ASP A 60 12.19 -3.10 14.96
C ASP A 60 12.40 -3.94 13.70
N GLU A 61 11.33 -4.50 13.15
CA GLU A 61 11.40 -5.25 11.89
C GLU A 61 11.81 -4.33 10.73
N PHE A 62 11.25 -3.12 10.68
CA PHE A 62 11.63 -2.14 9.67
C PHE A 62 13.09 -1.72 9.82
N GLN A 63 13.55 -1.46 11.05
CA GLN A 63 14.95 -1.14 11.32
C GLN A 63 15.90 -2.27 10.92
N ARG A 64 15.51 -3.54 11.13
CA ARG A 64 16.30 -4.69 10.66
C ARG A 64 16.39 -4.73 9.13
N ILE A 65 15.33 -4.38 8.40
CA ILE A 65 15.41 -4.24 6.94
C ILE A 65 16.39 -3.13 6.54
N CYS A 66 16.31 -1.96 7.19
CA CYS A 66 17.20 -0.84 6.90
C CYS A 66 18.68 -1.22 7.07
N ASN A 67 19.00 -1.99 8.11
CA ASN A 67 20.35 -2.36 8.49
C ASN A 67 20.81 -3.71 7.93
N ALA A 68 19.97 -4.40 7.13
CA ALA A 68 20.30 -5.72 6.62
C ALA A 68 21.54 -5.70 5.72
N THR A 69 22.53 -6.56 6.01
CA THR A 69 23.64 -6.83 5.12
C THR A 69 23.18 -7.76 4.02
N LEU A 70 23.27 -7.30 2.79
CA LEU A 70 22.72 -7.99 1.63
C LEU A 70 23.86 -8.45 0.70
N PRO A 71 23.82 -9.68 0.18
CA PRO A 71 24.92 -10.27 -0.59
C PRO A 71 25.01 -9.74 -2.02
N ALA A 72 24.02 -8.98 -2.50
CA ALA A 72 23.94 -8.59 -3.90
C ALA A 72 23.32 -7.20 -4.09
N ARG A 73 23.92 -6.41 -4.96
CA ARG A 73 23.48 -5.05 -5.32
C ARG A 73 21.99 -4.94 -5.74
N PRO A 74 21.36 -5.90 -6.45
CA PRO A 74 19.93 -5.85 -6.72
C PRO A 74 19.06 -5.89 -5.45
N LEU A 75 19.46 -6.61 -4.41
CA LEU A 75 18.74 -6.67 -3.14
C LEU A 75 18.88 -5.36 -2.35
N GLU A 76 20.07 -4.74 -2.37
CA GLU A 76 20.27 -3.41 -1.79
C GLU A 76 19.37 -2.36 -2.45
N ARG A 77 19.30 -2.36 -3.78
CA ARG A 77 18.42 -1.46 -4.53
C ARG A 77 16.95 -1.65 -4.17
N VAL A 78 16.52 -2.89 -3.95
CA VAL A 78 15.14 -3.21 -3.56
C VAL A 78 14.88 -2.80 -2.11
N ARG A 79 15.83 -3.00 -1.20
CA ARG A 79 15.77 -2.49 0.18
C ARG A 79 15.61 -0.98 0.19
N ASP A 80 16.46 -0.27 -0.53
CA ASP A 80 16.43 1.19 -0.59
C ASP A 80 15.11 1.71 -1.17
N LEU A 81 14.62 1.04 -2.21
CA LEU A 81 13.32 1.36 -2.80
C LEU A 81 12.16 1.13 -1.82
N PHE A 82 12.24 0.07 -0.99
CA PHE A 82 11.26 -0.22 0.05
C PHE A 82 11.29 0.82 1.17
N ILE A 83 12.49 1.26 1.58
CA ILE A 83 12.67 2.34 2.57
C ILE A 83 12.04 3.63 2.04
N PHE A 84 12.37 4.03 0.80
CA PHE A 84 11.76 5.19 0.16
C PHE A 84 10.24 5.08 0.10
N GLN A 85 9.72 3.94 -0.33
CA GLN A 85 8.28 3.67 -0.40
C GLN A 85 7.61 3.74 0.98
N THR A 86 8.27 3.30 2.03
CA THR A 86 7.76 3.37 3.41
C THR A 86 7.61 4.81 3.87
N TRP A 87 8.62 5.64 3.68
CA TRP A 87 8.60 7.04 4.13
C TRP A 87 7.75 7.97 3.27
N THR A 88 7.44 7.58 2.03
CA THR A 88 6.55 8.33 1.13
C THR A 88 5.14 7.78 1.08
N CYS A 89 4.89 6.61 1.65
CA CYS A 89 3.61 5.89 1.58
C CYS A 89 3.07 5.70 0.15
N LEU A 90 3.92 5.71 -0.87
CA LEU A 90 3.51 5.55 -2.25
C LEU A 90 2.98 4.13 -2.51
N SER A 91 1.94 4.01 -3.36
CA SER A 91 1.58 2.72 -3.92
C SER A 91 2.69 2.24 -4.87
N TYR A 92 2.69 0.94 -5.21
CA TYR A 92 3.68 0.43 -6.18
C TYR A 92 3.60 1.19 -7.53
N SER A 93 2.40 1.44 -8.03
CA SER A 93 2.20 2.16 -9.29
C SER A 93 2.73 3.59 -9.23
N ASP A 94 2.43 4.31 -8.14
CA ASP A 94 2.86 5.69 -7.97
C ASP A 94 4.38 5.78 -7.72
N LEU A 95 4.96 4.78 -7.05
CA LEU A 95 6.41 4.65 -6.87
C LEU A 95 7.13 4.45 -8.22
N MET A 96 6.58 3.60 -9.10
CA MET A 96 7.15 3.39 -10.43
C MET A 96 6.95 4.59 -11.36
N ALA A 97 5.94 5.42 -11.11
CA ALA A 97 5.66 6.66 -11.83
C ALA A 97 6.33 7.89 -11.18
N PHE A 98 7.03 7.72 -10.06
CA PHE A 98 7.68 8.82 -9.35
C PHE A 98 8.69 9.55 -10.26
N ASP A 99 8.59 10.89 -10.29
CA ASP A 99 9.49 11.75 -11.03
C ASP A 99 10.00 12.88 -10.11
N ALA A 100 11.29 12.85 -9.82
CA ALA A 100 11.94 13.84 -8.95
C ALA A 100 11.80 15.29 -9.45
N LYS A 101 11.52 15.50 -10.73
CA LYS A 101 11.29 16.85 -11.30
C LYS A 101 10.03 17.54 -10.75
N LYS A 102 9.13 16.76 -10.16
CA LYS A 102 7.90 17.27 -9.51
C LYS A 102 8.13 17.71 -8.05
N ILE A 103 9.35 17.61 -7.56
CA ILE A 103 9.71 18.11 -6.23
C ILE A 103 9.87 19.62 -6.33
N ALA A 104 9.19 20.33 -5.43
CA ALA A 104 9.35 21.77 -5.22
C ALA A 104 9.78 22.04 -3.78
N ASN A 105 10.35 23.19 -3.54
CA ASN A 105 10.58 23.65 -2.17
C ASN A 105 9.37 24.43 -1.67
N ASP A 106 8.97 24.16 -0.42
CA ASP A 106 7.95 24.96 0.26
C ASP A 106 8.55 26.30 0.76
N LYS A 107 7.73 27.10 1.47
CA LYS A 107 8.13 28.40 2.01
C LYS A 107 9.29 28.31 3.01
N ASP A 108 9.45 27.17 3.64
CA ASP A 108 10.49 26.89 4.64
C ASP A 108 11.71 26.17 4.02
N GLY A 109 11.76 26.06 2.68
CA GLY A 109 12.83 25.39 1.96
C GLY A 109 12.80 23.87 1.99
N ARG A 110 11.72 23.24 2.51
CA ARG A 110 11.57 21.79 2.60
C ARG A 110 11.12 21.23 1.25
N ARG A 111 11.67 20.09 0.87
CA ARG A 111 11.34 19.39 -0.38
C ARG A 111 9.96 18.73 -0.28
N VAL A 112 9.04 19.13 -1.13
CA VAL A 112 7.66 18.65 -1.20
C VAL A 112 7.40 18.05 -2.57
N TYR A 113 6.80 16.87 -2.60
CA TYR A 113 6.38 16.19 -3.81
C TYR A 113 4.86 16.28 -3.97
N SER A 114 4.40 16.65 -5.15
CA SER A 114 2.99 16.63 -5.54
C SER A 114 2.78 15.65 -6.68
N GLY A 115 1.77 14.79 -6.55
CA GLY A 115 1.46 13.79 -7.57
C GLY A 115 -0.03 13.47 -7.63
N THR A 116 -0.42 12.73 -8.64
CA THR A 116 -1.80 12.27 -8.85
C THR A 116 -1.83 10.74 -8.80
N ARG A 117 -2.78 10.16 -8.04
CA ARG A 117 -2.95 8.71 -7.94
C ARG A 117 -3.39 8.13 -9.28
N GLY A 118 -2.60 7.24 -9.86
CA GLY A 118 -2.92 6.62 -11.13
C GLY A 118 -4.26 5.86 -11.16
N LYS A 119 -4.68 5.30 -10.00
CA LYS A 119 -5.94 4.53 -9.90
C LYS A 119 -7.18 5.39 -9.69
N THR A 120 -7.08 6.52 -9.00
CA THR A 120 -8.24 7.30 -8.53
C THR A 120 -8.27 8.73 -9.04
N GLY A 121 -7.23 9.20 -9.72
CA GLY A 121 -7.10 10.58 -10.16
C GLY A 121 -6.93 11.61 -9.03
N LYS A 122 -6.84 11.16 -7.77
CA LYS A 122 -6.73 12.07 -6.63
C LYS A 122 -5.31 12.59 -6.47
N GLU A 123 -5.21 13.85 -6.17
CA GLU A 123 -3.94 14.47 -5.81
C GLU A 123 -3.48 13.99 -4.44
N TYR A 124 -2.19 13.91 -4.28
CA TYR A 124 -1.53 13.68 -3.00
C TYR A 124 -0.25 14.51 -2.91
N VAL A 125 0.05 14.92 -1.70
CA VAL A 125 1.23 15.74 -1.40
C VAL A 125 1.90 15.15 -0.17
N PHE A 126 3.22 15.07 -0.21
CA PHE A 126 4.01 14.72 0.96
C PHE A 126 5.34 15.48 0.97
N MET A 127 5.80 15.78 2.17
CA MET A 127 7.15 16.28 2.40
C MET A 127 8.13 15.11 2.35
N LEU A 128 9.25 15.28 1.65
CA LEU A 128 10.33 14.30 1.73
C LEU A 128 10.98 14.40 3.12
N LEU A 129 11.00 13.28 3.82
CA LEU A 129 11.74 13.15 5.07
C LEU A 129 13.21 12.84 4.78
N PRO A 130 14.14 13.16 5.70
CA PRO A 130 15.57 12.95 5.50
C PRO A 130 15.95 11.56 5.02
N GLU A 131 15.26 10.52 5.51
CA GLU A 131 15.51 9.14 5.10
C GLU A 131 15.11 8.87 3.63
N ALA A 132 14.03 9.50 3.16
CA ALA A 132 13.63 9.42 1.76
C ALA A 132 14.53 10.27 0.86
N GLU A 133 14.95 11.44 1.32
CA GLU A 133 15.89 12.30 0.62
C GLU A 133 17.23 11.60 0.42
N HIS A 134 17.79 11.01 1.46
CA HIS A 134 19.03 10.25 1.40
C HIS A 134 19.00 9.16 0.31
N ILE A 135 17.89 8.41 0.23
CA ILE A 135 17.72 7.40 -0.82
C ILE A 135 17.63 8.04 -2.20
N LEU A 136 16.86 9.12 -2.33
CA LEU A 136 16.70 9.82 -3.61
C LEU A 136 18.03 10.39 -4.12
N ASP A 137 18.81 10.98 -3.24
CA ASP A 137 20.11 11.58 -3.56
C ASP A 137 21.14 10.50 -3.91
N LYS A 138 21.14 9.35 -3.20
CA LYS A 138 21.96 8.15 -3.54
C LYS A 138 21.77 7.70 -5.00
N TYR A 139 20.56 7.88 -5.54
CA TYR A 139 20.22 7.51 -6.91
C TYR A 139 20.17 8.71 -7.87
N ASN A 140 20.70 9.87 -7.49
CA ASN A 140 20.70 11.09 -8.29
C ASN A 140 19.30 11.43 -8.85
N GLY A 141 18.27 11.28 -8.00
CA GLY A 141 16.87 11.54 -8.37
C GLY A 141 16.21 10.45 -9.24
N ARG A 142 16.93 9.38 -9.60
CA ARG A 142 16.42 8.31 -10.48
C ARG A 142 16.31 6.98 -9.75
N LEU A 143 15.20 6.77 -9.05
CA LEU A 143 14.96 5.54 -8.32
C LEU A 143 15.00 4.29 -9.24
N PRO A 144 15.48 3.15 -8.72
CA PRO A 144 15.42 1.88 -9.43
C PRO A 144 13.99 1.50 -9.79
N ARG A 145 13.78 0.91 -10.96
CA ARG A 145 12.47 0.43 -11.40
C ARG A 145 12.47 -1.08 -11.55
N TYR A 146 11.45 -1.72 -11.04
CA TYR A 146 11.26 -3.18 -11.12
C TYR A 146 9.82 -3.50 -11.49
N ALA A 147 9.60 -4.56 -12.27
CA ALA A 147 8.28 -5.16 -12.42
C ALA A 147 7.78 -5.66 -11.05
N ASN A 148 6.47 -5.56 -10.79
CA ASN A 148 5.87 -5.84 -9.48
C ASN A 148 6.21 -7.24 -8.95
N ALA A 149 6.17 -8.26 -9.82
CA ALA A 149 6.53 -9.62 -9.45
C ALA A 149 7.99 -9.72 -8.97
N LYS A 150 8.93 -9.11 -9.72
CA LYS A 150 10.36 -9.11 -9.39
C LYS A 150 10.65 -8.30 -8.12
N TYR A 151 9.99 -7.15 -7.94
CA TYR A 151 10.10 -6.34 -6.73
C TYR A 151 9.67 -7.14 -5.50
N ASN A 152 8.49 -7.74 -5.54
CA ASN A 152 7.97 -8.55 -4.43
C ASN A 152 8.80 -9.83 -4.19
N TYR A 153 9.35 -10.44 -5.23
CA TYR A 153 10.26 -11.58 -5.07
C TYR A 153 11.51 -11.19 -4.29
N TYR A 154 12.19 -10.10 -4.69
CA TYR A 154 13.37 -9.61 -3.99
C TYR A 154 13.08 -9.08 -2.59
N LEU A 155 11.91 -8.49 -2.34
CA LEU A 155 11.50 -8.09 -0.99
C LEU A 155 11.42 -9.26 -0.01
N LYS A 156 10.94 -10.42 -0.48
CA LYS A 156 10.94 -11.64 0.36
C LYS A 156 12.35 -12.07 0.73
N LEU A 157 13.30 -11.98 -0.20
CA LEU A 157 14.71 -12.28 0.07
C LEU A 157 15.31 -11.26 1.06
N VAL A 158 15.09 -9.96 0.84
CA VAL A 158 15.52 -8.90 1.78
C VAL A 158 14.97 -9.15 3.18
N ALA A 159 13.67 -9.49 3.29
CA ALA A 159 13.04 -9.82 4.56
C ALA A 159 13.70 -11.05 5.23
N ALA A 160 14.01 -12.08 4.45
CA ALA A 160 14.67 -13.27 4.96
C ALA A 160 16.09 -12.95 5.49
N TYR A 161 16.89 -12.14 4.76
CA TYR A 161 18.19 -11.67 5.24
C TYR A 161 18.09 -10.79 6.48
N ALA A 162 16.99 -10.04 6.65
CA ALA A 162 16.70 -9.27 7.86
C ALA A 162 16.14 -10.13 9.01
N GLY A 163 16.04 -11.46 8.85
CA GLY A 163 15.48 -12.38 9.87
C GLY A 163 13.97 -12.22 10.07
N ILE A 164 13.24 -11.77 9.05
CA ILE A 164 11.78 -11.55 9.11
C ILE A 164 11.09 -12.71 8.42
N LYS A 165 10.26 -13.45 9.15
CA LYS A 165 9.51 -14.61 8.65
C LYS A 165 8.21 -14.23 7.91
N LYS A 166 7.85 -12.95 7.90
CA LYS A 166 6.62 -12.44 7.25
C LYS A 166 6.79 -12.37 5.72
N ALA A 167 5.72 -12.66 4.97
CA ALA A 167 5.72 -12.54 3.51
C ALA A 167 5.58 -11.07 3.07
N VAL A 168 6.66 -10.30 3.22
CA VAL A 168 6.70 -8.87 2.91
C VAL A 168 6.45 -8.64 1.42
N SER A 169 5.66 -7.62 1.11
CA SER A 169 5.39 -7.17 -0.25
C SER A 169 5.44 -5.64 -0.34
N SER A 170 5.45 -5.09 -1.54
CA SER A 170 5.45 -3.65 -1.77
C SER A 170 4.32 -2.90 -1.05
N HIS A 171 3.15 -3.54 -0.91
CA HIS A 171 2.02 -2.95 -0.21
C HIS A 171 2.27 -2.77 1.30
N TRP A 172 3.13 -3.60 1.88
CA TRP A 172 3.51 -3.48 3.30
C TRP A 172 4.28 -2.20 3.59
N ALA A 173 5.06 -1.67 2.63
CA ALA A 173 5.74 -0.39 2.79
C ALA A 173 4.76 0.73 3.18
N ARG A 174 3.66 0.83 2.44
CA ARG A 174 2.62 1.83 2.67
C ARG A 174 1.93 1.66 4.03
N HIS A 175 1.61 0.43 4.42
CA HIS A 175 1.04 0.14 5.74
C HIS A 175 2.04 0.43 6.87
N THR A 176 3.31 0.03 6.68
CA THR A 176 4.38 0.30 7.65
C THR A 176 4.57 1.80 7.82
N GLY A 177 4.68 2.57 6.74
CA GLY A 177 4.83 4.02 6.80
C GLY A 177 3.67 4.70 7.52
N SER A 178 2.44 4.33 7.19
CA SER A 178 1.25 4.87 7.87
C SER A 178 1.29 4.59 9.38
N THR A 179 1.63 3.37 9.77
CA THR A 179 1.73 2.99 11.19
C THR A 179 2.86 3.73 11.89
N LEU A 180 4.02 3.89 11.24
CA LEU A 180 5.16 4.64 11.79
C LEU A 180 4.80 6.12 12.00
N PHE A 181 4.07 6.75 11.07
CA PHE A 181 3.61 8.13 11.23
C PHE A 181 2.63 8.28 12.39
N LEU A 182 1.63 7.40 12.47
CA LEU A 182 0.66 7.41 13.59
C LEU A 182 1.34 7.19 14.94
N ASN A 183 2.29 6.27 15.03
CA ASN A 183 3.06 6.01 16.26
C ASN A 183 3.97 7.19 16.66
N ARG A 184 4.33 8.05 15.71
CA ARG A 184 5.07 9.31 15.97
C ARG A 184 4.14 10.49 16.24
N GLY A 185 2.84 10.27 16.41
CA GLY A 185 1.86 11.30 16.75
C GLY A 185 1.39 12.15 15.55
N VAL A 186 1.68 11.73 14.31
CA VAL A 186 1.13 12.43 13.12
C VAL A 186 -0.38 12.21 13.08
N PRO A 187 -1.21 13.27 13.02
CA PRO A 187 -2.65 13.16 12.97
C PRO A 187 -3.14 12.28 11.81
N MET A 188 -4.20 11.51 12.04
CA MET A 188 -4.75 10.58 11.05
C MET A 188 -5.16 11.29 9.76
N GLU A 189 -5.67 12.52 9.86
CA GLU A 189 -6.06 13.36 8.72
C GLU A 189 -4.86 13.69 7.82
N ILE A 190 -3.70 13.93 8.42
CA ILE A 190 -2.45 14.17 7.67
C ILE A 190 -1.99 12.88 6.99
N VAL A 191 -2.03 11.75 7.71
CA VAL A 191 -1.68 10.45 7.12
C VAL A 191 -2.66 10.10 5.98
N ALA A 192 -3.96 10.35 6.13
CA ALA A 192 -4.95 10.15 5.07
C ALA A 192 -4.66 11.00 3.82
N LYS A 193 -4.23 12.25 3.98
CA LYS A 193 -3.79 13.13 2.87
C LYS A 193 -2.55 12.57 2.16
N ILE A 194 -1.53 12.12 2.90
CA ILE A 194 -0.34 11.46 2.35
C ILE A 194 -0.75 10.20 1.56
N LEU A 195 -1.72 9.46 2.08
CA LEU A 195 -2.26 8.27 1.43
C LEU A 195 -3.16 8.60 0.22
N GLY A 196 -3.63 9.83 0.06
CA GLY A 196 -4.60 10.22 -0.96
C GLY A 196 -5.94 9.50 -0.79
N HIS A 197 -6.39 9.32 0.47
CA HIS A 197 -7.73 8.81 0.78
C HIS A 197 -8.77 9.93 0.65
N ALA A 198 -10.01 9.56 0.29
CA ALA A 198 -11.08 10.53 0.04
C ALA A 198 -11.73 11.05 1.31
N SER A 199 -11.77 10.23 2.36
CA SER A 199 -12.36 10.52 3.67
C SER A 199 -11.54 9.82 4.76
N THR A 200 -11.63 10.33 5.96
CA THR A 200 -11.10 9.73 7.18
C THR A 200 -12.06 8.68 7.77
N ASP A 201 -13.22 8.47 7.14
CA ASP A 201 -14.21 7.47 7.56
C ASP A 201 -13.65 6.06 7.29
N MET A 202 -13.11 5.46 8.33
CA MET A 202 -12.74 4.05 8.42
C MET A 202 -13.62 3.34 9.46
#